data_d7c327beec314940880a9e0924276e05
#
_entry.id   d7c327beec314940880a9e0924276e05
#
_cell.length_a   1.000
_cell.length_b   1.000
_cell.length_c   1.000
_cell.angle_alpha   90.00
_cell.angle_beta   90.00
_cell.angle_gamma   90.00
#
_symmetry.space_group_name_H-M   'P 1'
#
loop_
_entity.id
_entity.type
_entity.pdbx_description
1 polymer ?
#
loop_
_entity_poly.entity_id
_entity_poly.type
_entity_poly.pdbx_seq_one_letter_code
_entity_poly.pdbx_strand_id
1 'polypeptide(L)'
;NAAIELGPNNIRVNAISPGTINTPLLATAIEDSKLDQPIKDFGKPIDIANTALFLASDESRFITGINICVDGGLELDRSGLMKDAAEHYAKMGIERVVGMNMGSTGIESVISDLQEDD
;
A
#
# COMPACT_ATOMS: atom_id res chain seq x y z
N ASN A 1 -10.33 20.04 6.41
CA ASN A 1 -9.12 19.27 6.16
C ASN A 1 -7.90 20.18 6.27
N ALA A 2 -7.02 19.90 7.22
CA ALA A 2 -5.87 20.74 7.54
C ALA A 2 -4.95 21.04 6.34
N ALA A 3 -4.80 20.09 5.41
CA ALA A 3 -3.99 20.31 4.20
C ALA A 3 -4.58 21.43 3.31
N ILE A 4 -5.89 21.51 3.23
CA ILE A 4 -6.58 22.55 2.45
C ILE A 4 -6.45 23.90 3.14
N GLU A 5 -6.64 23.92 4.45
CA GLU A 5 -6.62 25.15 5.26
C GLU A 5 -5.23 25.79 5.34
N LEU A 6 -4.19 24.96 5.45
CA LEU A 6 -2.82 25.39 5.65
C LEU A 6 -1.98 25.49 4.36
N GLY A 7 -2.47 24.89 3.27
CA GLY A 7 -1.80 24.92 1.96
C GLY A 7 -1.47 26.33 1.45
N PRO A 8 -2.39 27.33 1.58
CA PRO A 8 -2.10 28.72 1.20
C PRO A 8 -0.91 29.34 1.92
N ASN A 9 -0.56 28.83 3.10
CA ASN A 9 0.60 29.23 3.88
C ASN A 9 1.86 28.41 3.60
N ASN A 10 1.87 27.59 2.55
CA ASN A 10 2.94 26.66 2.21
C ASN A 10 3.22 25.61 3.30
N ILE A 11 2.21 25.24 4.08
CA ILE A 11 2.30 24.18 5.08
C ILE A 11 1.68 22.93 4.51
N ARG A 12 2.46 21.85 4.48
CA ARG A 12 2.01 20.54 4.05
C ARG A 12 1.55 19.71 5.24
N VAL A 13 0.48 18.96 5.08
CA VAL A 13 -0.08 18.07 6.09
C VAL A 13 -0.34 16.72 5.46
N ASN A 14 0.37 15.72 5.94
CA ASN A 14 0.24 14.33 5.48
C ASN A 14 0.11 13.40 6.69
N ALA A 15 -0.34 12.20 6.46
CA ALA A 15 -0.45 11.15 7.46
C ALA A 15 0.34 9.91 7.04
N ILE A 16 0.80 9.15 8.03
CA ILE A 16 1.42 7.85 7.83
C ILE A 16 0.57 6.83 8.60
N SER A 17 0.18 5.75 7.93
CA SER A 17 -0.52 4.62 8.54
C SER A 17 0.40 3.40 8.58
N PRO A 18 1.04 3.13 9.73
CA PRO A 18 1.88 1.95 9.89
C PRO A 18 1.04 0.67 9.90
N GLY A 19 1.59 -0.40 9.33
CA GLY A 19 1.08 -1.75 9.52
C GLY A 19 1.62 -2.40 10.79
N THR A 20 1.93 -3.69 10.71
CA THR A 20 2.51 -4.44 11.82
C THR A 20 4.01 -4.16 11.91
N ILE A 21 4.38 -3.31 12.86
CA ILE A 21 5.77 -2.87 13.07
C ILE A 21 6.35 -3.60 14.27
N ASN A 22 7.51 -4.21 14.08
CA ASN A 22 8.24 -4.89 15.15
C ASN A 22 8.78 -3.87 16.16
N THR A 23 8.09 -3.77 17.26
CA THR A 23 8.43 -2.91 18.39
C THR A 23 8.48 -3.74 19.69
N PRO A 24 9.15 -3.28 20.75
CA PRO A 24 9.14 -3.97 22.04
C PRO A 24 7.73 -4.26 22.58
N LEU A 25 6.77 -3.41 22.27
CA LEU A 25 5.36 -3.58 22.67
C LEU A 25 4.71 -4.79 21.98
N LEU A 26 5.07 -5.07 20.75
CA LEU A 26 4.52 -6.16 19.95
C LEU A 26 5.37 -7.43 19.98
N ALA A 27 6.59 -7.36 20.49
CA ALA A 27 7.55 -8.47 20.45
C ALA A 27 7.00 -9.77 21.10
N THR A 28 6.15 -9.64 22.13
CA THR A 28 5.51 -10.77 22.80
C THR A 28 4.30 -11.33 22.06
N ALA A 29 3.70 -10.56 21.16
CA ALA A 29 2.51 -10.94 20.41
C ALA A 29 2.84 -11.49 19.01
N ILE A 30 4.08 -11.28 18.56
CA ILE A 30 4.51 -11.56 17.17
C ILE A 30 4.93 -13.02 16.98
N GLU A 31 5.36 -13.73 18.04
CA GLU A 31 5.95 -15.09 17.94
C GLU A 31 5.03 -16.13 17.29
N ASP A 32 3.71 -15.93 17.31
CA ASP A 32 2.72 -16.89 16.77
C ASP A 32 1.88 -16.35 15.59
N SER A 33 2.08 -15.11 15.17
CA SER A 33 1.26 -14.54 14.11
C SER A 33 1.80 -14.86 12.72
N LYS A 34 1.08 -15.65 11.96
CA LYS A 34 1.27 -15.70 10.50
C LYS A 34 0.92 -14.32 9.93
N LEU A 35 1.92 -13.67 9.34
CA LEU A 35 1.68 -12.42 8.62
C LEU A 35 0.81 -12.69 7.40
N ASP A 36 -0.43 -12.27 7.48
CA ASP A 36 -1.36 -12.30 6.37
C ASP A 36 -1.34 -10.96 5.64
N GLN A 37 -0.22 -10.72 4.98
CA GLN A 37 0.04 -9.51 4.18
C GLN A 37 0.95 -9.86 3.00
N PRO A 38 0.94 -9.08 1.91
CA PRO A 38 1.74 -9.34 0.71
C PRO A 38 3.25 -9.44 0.98
N ILE A 39 3.82 -8.47 1.69
CA ILE A 39 5.23 -8.55 2.13
C ILE A 39 5.29 -9.38 3.40
N LYS A 40 5.86 -10.59 3.29
CA LYS A 40 5.93 -11.57 4.39
C LYS A 40 7.07 -11.26 5.37
N ASP A 41 7.14 -10.02 5.86
CA ASP A 41 8.06 -9.57 6.88
C ASP A 41 7.39 -8.51 7.75
N PHE A 42 7.86 -8.33 8.97
CA PHE A 42 7.42 -7.24 9.83
C PHE A 42 8.09 -5.93 9.43
N GLY A 43 7.31 -4.85 9.41
CA GLY A 43 7.88 -3.53 9.30
C GLY A 43 8.81 -3.24 10.49
N LYS A 44 9.81 -2.42 10.27
CA LYS A 44 10.73 -1.95 11.31
C LYS A 44 10.45 -0.47 11.60
N PRO A 45 10.74 0.02 12.81
CA PRO A 45 10.61 1.44 13.12
C PRO A 45 11.30 2.36 12.11
N ILE A 46 12.42 1.93 11.54
CA ILE A 46 13.15 2.69 10.52
C ILE A 46 12.36 2.86 9.23
N ASP A 47 11.48 1.93 8.88
CA ASP A 47 10.64 2.04 7.68
C ASP A 47 9.66 3.22 7.81
N ILE A 48 9.11 3.39 9.01
CA ILE A 48 8.25 4.53 9.32
C ILE A 48 9.07 5.83 9.40
N ALA A 49 10.25 5.79 10.02
CA ALA A 49 11.13 6.94 10.14
C ALA A 49 11.59 7.47 8.76
N ASN A 50 11.94 6.58 7.83
CA ASN A 50 12.32 6.94 6.47
C ASN A 50 11.17 7.61 5.71
N THR A 51 9.95 7.11 5.87
CA THR A 51 8.76 7.74 5.29
C THR A 51 8.50 9.12 5.87
N ALA A 52 8.62 9.26 7.18
CA ALA A 52 8.47 10.55 7.87
C ALA A 52 9.55 11.55 7.41
N LEU A 53 10.79 11.10 7.28
CA LEU A 53 11.91 11.92 6.79
C LEU A 53 11.65 12.42 5.36
N PHE A 54 11.21 11.55 4.47
CA PHE A 54 10.83 11.92 3.11
C PHE A 54 9.72 12.97 3.10
N LEU A 55 8.65 12.74 3.87
CA LEU A 55 7.54 13.70 3.96
C LEU A 55 7.94 15.03 4.59
N ALA A 56 8.90 15.05 5.49
CA ALA A 56 9.40 16.28 6.13
C ALA A 56 10.40 17.03 5.22
N SER A 57 10.97 16.39 4.23
CA SER A 57 12.00 16.96 3.37
C SER A 57 11.41 17.74 2.18
N ASP A 58 12.26 18.53 1.53
CA ASP A 58 11.90 19.26 0.30
C ASP A 58 11.67 18.33 -0.90
N GLU A 59 12.13 17.08 -0.83
CA GLU A 59 11.88 16.08 -1.87
C GLU A 59 10.38 15.80 -2.05
N SER A 60 9.59 15.95 -0.98
CA SER A 60 8.14 15.82 -1.01
C SER A 60 7.40 17.16 -1.07
N ARG A 61 8.05 18.22 -1.55
CA ARG A 61 7.53 19.60 -1.52
C ARG A 61 6.14 19.78 -2.15
N PHE A 62 5.75 18.92 -3.05
CA PHE A 62 4.46 18.98 -3.77
C PHE A 62 3.46 17.93 -3.30
N ILE A 63 3.72 17.30 -2.16
CA ILE A 63 2.87 16.27 -1.55
C ILE A 63 2.21 16.84 -0.31
N THR A 64 0.87 16.93 -0.33
CA THR A 64 0.07 17.32 0.83
C THR A 64 -1.31 16.66 0.77
N GLY A 65 -1.92 16.43 1.90
CA GLY A 65 -3.28 15.90 2.03
C GLY A 65 -3.39 14.39 1.80
N ILE A 66 -2.28 13.66 1.81
CA ILE A 66 -2.28 12.21 1.60
C ILE A 66 -2.11 11.44 2.90
N ASN A 67 -2.53 10.20 2.86
CA ASN A 67 -2.20 9.17 3.84
C ASN A 67 -1.35 8.09 3.16
N ILE A 68 -0.13 7.88 3.62
CA ILE A 68 0.75 6.83 3.13
C ILE A 68 0.64 5.61 4.05
N CYS A 69 0.18 4.50 3.50
CA CYS A 69 0.22 3.22 4.19
C CYS A 69 1.64 2.64 4.08
N VAL A 70 2.26 2.36 5.22
CA VAL A 70 3.56 1.69 5.34
C VAL A 70 3.34 0.39 6.10
N ASP A 71 2.75 -0.58 5.42
CA ASP A 71 2.09 -1.72 6.04
C ASP A 71 2.35 -3.06 5.33
N GLY A 72 3.29 -3.08 4.37
CA GLY A 72 3.57 -4.28 3.60
C GLY A 72 2.40 -4.80 2.75
N GLY A 73 1.43 -3.94 2.46
CA GLY A 73 0.23 -4.28 1.71
C GLY A 73 -0.92 -4.82 2.56
N LEU A 74 -0.81 -4.77 3.89
CA LEU A 74 -1.82 -5.30 4.81
C LEU A 74 -3.23 -4.73 4.57
N GLU A 75 -3.33 -3.44 4.29
CA GLU A 75 -4.62 -2.78 4.05
C GLU A 75 -5.30 -3.32 2.78
N LEU A 76 -4.52 -3.63 1.76
CA LEU A 76 -5.03 -4.20 0.51
C LEU A 76 -5.57 -5.63 0.72
N ASP A 77 -4.93 -6.40 1.57
CA ASP A 77 -5.29 -7.81 1.83
C ASP A 77 -6.52 -7.94 2.74
N ARG A 78 -6.75 -6.97 3.62
CA ARG A 78 -7.94 -6.92 4.49
C ARG A 78 -9.26 -6.92 3.73
N SER A 79 -9.28 -6.44 2.52
CA SER A 79 -10.49 -6.41 1.69
C SER A 79 -10.88 -7.79 1.13
N GLY A 80 -10.01 -8.79 1.22
CA GLY A 80 -10.17 -10.08 0.54
C GLY A 80 -10.10 -9.97 -1.00
N LEU A 81 -10.07 -8.74 -1.49
CA LEU A 81 -10.18 -8.43 -2.92
C LEU A 81 -9.05 -9.06 -3.74
N MET A 82 -7.83 -9.07 -3.19
CA MET A 82 -6.67 -9.63 -3.88
C MET A 82 -6.72 -11.15 -3.93
N LYS A 83 -7.22 -11.79 -2.87
CA LYS A 83 -7.41 -13.24 -2.83
C LYS A 83 -8.49 -13.68 -3.80
N ASP A 84 -9.63 -13.01 -3.76
CA ASP A 84 -10.75 -13.29 -4.66
C ASP A 84 -10.38 -13.02 -6.13
N ALA A 85 -9.63 -11.94 -6.39
CA ALA A 85 -9.11 -11.63 -7.71
C ALA A 85 -8.11 -12.71 -8.19
N ALA A 86 -7.16 -13.10 -7.35
CA ALA A 86 -6.19 -14.14 -7.68
C ALA A 86 -6.86 -15.48 -7.98
N GLU A 87 -7.85 -15.88 -7.20
CA GLU A 87 -8.66 -17.08 -7.44
C GLU A 87 -9.47 -16.97 -8.74
N HIS A 88 -10.02 -15.81 -9.00
CA HIS A 88 -10.77 -15.54 -10.22
C HIS A 88 -9.88 -15.65 -11.46
N TYR A 89 -8.71 -15.02 -11.46
CA TYR A 89 -7.76 -15.07 -12.57
C TYR A 89 -7.15 -16.46 -12.75
N ALA A 90 -6.87 -17.18 -11.66
CA ALA A 90 -6.41 -18.56 -11.74
C ALA A 90 -7.43 -19.48 -12.42
N LYS A 91 -8.74 -19.30 -12.17
CA LYS A 91 -9.81 -20.02 -12.85
C LYS A 91 -9.90 -19.71 -14.34
N MET A 92 -9.46 -18.54 -14.75
CA MET A 92 -9.37 -18.11 -16.15
C MET A 92 -8.07 -18.53 -16.84
N GLY A 93 -7.18 -19.25 -16.15
CA GLY A 93 -5.88 -19.68 -16.68
C GLY A 93 -4.83 -18.59 -16.75
N ILE A 94 -5.04 -17.47 -16.06
CA ILE A 94 -4.08 -16.35 -16.00
C ILE A 94 -3.13 -16.59 -14.84
N GLU A 95 -1.91 -17.04 -15.15
CA GLU A 95 -0.89 -17.36 -14.15
C GLU A 95 -0.17 -16.12 -13.60
N ARG A 96 -0.30 -14.95 -14.23
CA ARG A 96 0.48 -13.77 -13.89
C ARG A 96 -0.30 -12.48 -14.14
N VAL A 97 -0.68 -11.80 -13.06
CA VAL A 97 -1.19 -10.43 -13.14
C VAL A 97 -0.02 -9.48 -12.90
N VAL A 98 0.49 -8.86 -13.95
CA VAL A 98 1.57 -7.89 -13.85
C VAL A 98 0.96 -6.50 -13.66
N GLY A 99 1.08 -5.97 -12.45
CA GLY A 99 0.78 -4.57 -12.14
C GLY A 99 -0.70 -4.23 -12.15
N MET A 100 -1.42 -4.60 -11.11
CA MET A 100 -2.68 -3.92 -10.82
C MET A 100 -2.38 -2.50 -10.34
N ASN A 101 -2.31 -1.57 -11.30
CA ASN A 101 -2.46 -0.18 -10.97
C ASN A 101 -3.95 0.05 -10.73
N MET A 102 -4.35 0.22 -9.47
CA MET A 102 -5.74 0.55 -9.08
C MET A 102 -6.14 1.98 -9.50
N GLY A 103 -5.30 2.68 -10.26
CA GLY A 103 -5.71 3.82 -11.05
C GLY A 103 -6.48 3.37 -12.30
N SER A 104 -7.38 4.18 -12.77
CA SER A 104 -8.40 3.98 -13.81
C SER A 104 -7.99 3.33 -15.15
N THR A 105 -6.76 2.85 -15.29
CA THR A 105 -6.22 2.27 -16.53
C THR A 105 -5.85 0.78 -16.42
N GLY A 106 -5.80 0.21 -15.20
CA GLY A 106 -5.32 -1.16 -14.99
C GLY A 106 -6.29 -2.25 -15.48
N ILE A 107 -7.58 -1.98 -15.47
CA ILE A 107 -8.60 -2.96 -15.89
C ILE A 107 -8.68 -3.02 -17.41
N GLU A 108 -8.51 -1.91 -18.12
CA GLU A 108 -8.55 -1.89 -19.57
C GLU A 108 -7.36 -2.60 -20.22
N SER A 109 -6.17 -2.54 -19.61
CA SER A 109 -5.00 -3.25 -20.13
C SER A 109 -5.08 -4.77 -19.95
N VAL A 110 -5.70 -5.24 -18.89
CA VAL A 110 -5.92 -6.68 -18.67
C VAL A 110 -6.98 -7.23 -19.63
N ILE A 111 -8.00 -6.44 -19.95
CA ILE A 111 -9.07 -6.86 -20.88
C ILE A 111 -8.57 -6.84 -22.33
N SER A 112 -7.68 -5.91 -22.71
CA SER A 112 -7.11 -5.87 -24.05
C SER A 112 -6.21 -7.08 -24.32
N ASP A 113 -5.41 -7.49 -23.34
CA ASP A 113 -4.55 -8.68 -23.47
C ASP A 113 -5.34 -9.99 -23.55
N LEU A 114 -6.56 -10.02 -22.99
CA LEU A 114 -7.46 -11.18 -23.09
C LEU A 114 -8.22 -11.27 -24.42
N GLN A 115 -8.29 -10.17 -25.19
CA GLN A 115 -8.98 -10.13 -26.48
C GLN A 115 -8.05 -10.40 -27.68
N GLU A 116 -6.72 -10.37 -27.48
CA GLU A 116 -5.74 -10.66 -28.55
C GLU A 116 -5.40 -12.14 -28.69
N ASP A 117 -5.81 -13.01 -27.74
CA ASP A 117 -5.57 -14.48 -27.78
C ASP A 117 -6.76 -15.29 -28.34
N ASP A 118 -7.78 -14.65 -28.91
CA ASP A 118 -8.85 -15.26 -29.68
C ASP A 118 -8.58 -15.09 -31.21
#